data_8fe54a19b2bee9ac758cf2afbb9ae459
#
_entry.id   8fe54a19b2bee9ac758cf2afbb9ae459
#
_cell.length_a   1.000
_cell.length_b   1.000
_cell.length_c   1.000
_cell.angle_alpha   90.00
_cell.angle_beta   90.00
_cell.angle_gamma   90.00
#
_symmetry.space_group_name_H-M   'P 1'
#
loop_
_entity.id
_entity.type
_entity.pdbx_description
1 polymer ?
#
loop_
_entity_poly.entity_id
_entity_poly.type
_entity_poly.pdbx_seq_one_letter_code
_entity_poly.pdbx_strand_id
1 'polypeptide(L)'
;MKRILFFICLACCLQMEAADIFITPDSSLTDAVRKARELRRLGKATEVTIHLSGGTYFLYEPLRLRPVDSGLTLVGENAVISGGMQITGWKRQGKLLVADVPDFNGRPIDFRQLWVNGKKAVRARSVPVGLPDGSDPFEQMHRILTYDKKNHVLWVPKAAVSKIMKAPYAEMVLHEMWCTSNLRIKSCTAQGDSVAITFHSPEAKLQFEHPWPSPMTPNTGHPSPFYLTNAKELLDEPGEWFHDIREHKLYYMPETSEKLTAIVPVLETLVEVVGTAEHPVRNITIKGVTFSHTTWMRPSEKGHVPLQAGMYLTEAYKLRPQIDRPNNHKLDNQGWLGRADAAVELRYTEDVNFEGCRFEHLGGSGLDYILACRRGTTTNCTFTDIAMNGYVCGSFSPEGLETHLPYQPSDFREVCTGQHVSNCHFYNVTNEDWGCVAICAGYVSGINIEHNTIHDISYTGISLGWGWNRDLVCMKDNKVHANLIYNYAQHMYDCAGIYTLGNQPGTVISENVVRDIAKPSYVHDPNHWFYLYTDEGSSNITMKDNWTPSEKYLQNANGPDNTWENNGPQVGDSIKQKAGKR
;
A
#
# COMPACT_ATOMS: atom_id res chain seq x y z
N MET A 1 -31.69 7.88 -74.00
CA MET A 1 -32.10 8.49 -72.71
C MET A 1 -31.67 7.57 -71.59
N LYS A 2 -30.53 7.85 -70.93
CA LYS A 2 -30.01 7.14 -69.75
C LYS A 2 -30.52 7.84 -68.51
N ARG A 3 -31.35 7.20 -67.71
CA ARG A 3 -31.76 7.70 -66.38
C ARG A 3 -30.68 7.36 -65.40
N ILE A 4 -30.04 8.40 -64.82
CA ILE A 4 -29.11 8.32 -63.71
C ILE A 4 -29.97 8.35 -62.43
N LEU A 5 -29.99 7.23 -61.67
CA LEU A 5 -30.59 7.17 -60.33
C LEU A 5 -29.56 7.70 -59.34
N PHE A 6 -29.82 8.86 -58.72
CA PHE A 6 -29.09 9.40 -57.57
C PHE A 6 -29.57 8.66 -56.30
N PHE A 7 -28.76 7.79 -55.73
CA PHE A 7 -28.94 7.33 -54.35
C PHE A 7 -28.42 8.40 -53.38
N ILE A 8 -29.34 9.12 -52.76
CA ILE A 8 -29.01 9.95 -51.61
C ILE A 8 -28.91 9.03 -50.39
N CYS A 9 -27.65 8.72 -50.01
CA CYS A 9 -27.36 8.08 -48.72
C CYS A 9 -27.57 9.14 -47.62
N LEU A 10 -28.74 9.12 -46.97
CA LEU A 10 -29.01 9.88 -45.78
C LEU A 10 -28.20 9.26 -44.64
N ALA A 11 -26.94 9.70 -44.44
CA ALA A 11 -26.19 9.41 -43.24
C ALA A 11 -26.91 10.13 -42.08
N CYS A 12 -27.80 9.45 -41.39
CA CYS A 12 -28.21 9.85 -40.05
C CYS A 12 -27.00 9.79 -39.15
N CYS A 13 -26.33 10.91 -38.96
CA CYS A 13 -25.45 11.09 -37.79
C CYS A 13 -26.36 11.01 -36.57
N LEU A 14 -26.47 9.83 -35.98
CA LEU A 14 -26.95 9.68 -34.61
C LEU A 14 -25.99 10.50 -33.77
N GLN A 15 -26.36 11.72 -33.38
CA GLN A 15 -25.72 12.44 -32.30
C GLN A 15 -25.91 11.56 -31.06
N MET A 16 -24.83 10.88 -30.68
CA MET A 16 -24.81 10.06 -29.48
C MET A 16 -24.81 11.00 -28.30
N GLU A 17 -25.89 11.04 -27.53
CA GLU A 17 -26.10 11.96 -26.42
C GLU A 17 -25.29 11.51 -25.20
N ALA A 18 -24.66 12.47 -24.52
CA ALA A 18 -24.17 12.31 -23.16
C ALA A 18 -25.36 12.32 -22.19
N ALA A 19 -25.30 11.53 -21.13
CA ALA A 19 -26.36 11.50 -20.11
C ALA A 19 -25.78 11.74 -18.72
N ASP A 20 -26.49 12.54 -17.93
CA ASP A 20 -26.17 12.85 -16.54
C ASP A 20 -27.10 12.12 -15.59
N ILE A 21 -26.54 11.52 -14.54
CA ILE A 21 -27.27 10.88 -13.43
C ILE A 21 -26.82 11.57 -12.14
N PHE A 22 -27.76 12.16 -11.42
CA PHE A 22 -27.48 12.83 -10.14
C PHE A 22 -27.94 11.93 -8.99
N ILE A 23 -27.09 11.71 -8.01
CA ILE A 23 -27.41 10.94 -6.81
C ILE A 23 -26.96 11.65 -5.53
N THR A 24 -27.62 11.31 -4.44
CA THR A 24 -27.34 11.78 -3.08
C THR A 24 -26.87 10.61 -2.21
N PRO A 25 -26.28 10.82 -1.02
CA PRO A 25 -25.85 9.75 -0.13
C PRO A 25 -26.90 8.71 0.24
N ASP A 26 -28.19 9.08 0.19
CA ASP A 26 -29.30 8.13 0.41
C ASP A 26 -29.57 7.23 -0.82
N SER A 27 -28.91 7.49 -1.94
CA SER A 27 -29.05 6.73 -3.19
C SER A 27 -27.97 5.65 -3.28
N SER A 28 -28.31 4.53 -3.92
CA SER A 28 -27.33 3.46 -4.21
C SER A 28 -26.42 3.84 -5.39
N LEU A 29 -25.11 3.90 -5.17
CA LEU A 29 -24.11 4.09 -6.22
C LEU A 29 -24.13 2.93 -7.23
N THR A 30 -24.31 1.69 -6.75
CA THR A 30 -24.45 0.50 -7.59
C THR A 30 -25.67 0.61 -8.52
N ASP A 31 -26.80 1.14 -8.04
CA ASP A 31 -27.98 1.35 -8.86
C ASP A 31 -27.78 2.45 -9.91
N ALA A 32 -27.03 3.49 -9.58
CA ALA A 32 -26.67 4.53 -10.55
C ALA A 32 -25.83 3.97 -11.69
N VAL A 33 -24.83 3.13 -11.39
CA VAL A 33 -24.02 2.42 -12.40
C VAL A 33 -24.90 1.47 -13.23
N ARG A 34 -25.83 0.74 -12.61
CA ARG A 34 -26.78 -0.11 -13.33
C ARG A 34 -27.65 0.71 -14.30
N LYS A 35 -28.14 1.88 -13.88
CA LYS A 35 -28.87 2.80 -14.74
C LYS A 35 -28.03 3.33 -15.91
N ALA A 36 -26.76 3.62 -15.68
CA ALA A 36 -25.83 4.00 -16.74
C ALA A 36 -25.66 2.88 -17.79
N ARG A 37 -25.51 1.62 -17.35
CA ARG A 37 -25.49 0.44 -18.22
C ARG A 37 -26.76 0.32 -19.06
N GLU A 38 -27.91 0.56 -18.46
CA GLU A 38 -29.21 0.50 -19.16
C GLU A 38 -29.33 1.58 -20.24
N LEU A 39 -28.94 2.82 -19.95
CA LEU A 39 -28.93 3.91 -20.93
C LEU A 39 -28.10 3.57 -22.14
N ARG A 40 -26.90 2.99 -21.95
CA ARG A 40 -26.04 2.54 -23.04
C ARG A 40 -26.63 1.36 -23.81
N ARG A 41 -27.15 0.35 -23.11
CA ARG A 41 -27.80 -0.83 -23.75
C ARG A 41 -28.99 -0.44 -24.63
N LEU A 42 -29.71 0.61 -24.25
CA LEU A 42 -30.84 1.13 -25.01
C LEU A 42 -30.43 2.11 -26.13
N GLY A 43 -29.12 2.35 -26.30
CA GLY A 43 -28.62 3.32 -27.28
C GLY A 43 -28.99 4.77 -27.00
N LYS A 44 -29.38 5.09 -25.74
CA LYS A 44 -29.78 6.44 -25.34
C LYS A 44 -28.61 7.34 -24.98
N ALA A 45 -27.47 6.74 -24.61
CA ALA A 45 -26.22 7.46 -24.36
C ALA A 45 -25.03 6.55 -24.60
N THR A 46 -23.87 7.09 -25.00
CA THR A 46 -22.57 6.41 -25.03
C THR A 46 -21.70 6.82 -23.86
N GLU A 47 -21.73 8.09 -23.53
CA GLU A 47 -21.04 8.66 -22.38
C GLU A 47 -22.06 8.94 -21.29
N VAL A 48 -21.76 8.51 -20.07
CA VAL A 48 -22.63 8.73 -18.91
C VAL A 48 -21.79 9.29 -17.77
N THR A 49 -22.25 10.42 -17.23
CA THR A 49 -21.67 11.02 -16.03
C THR A 49 -22.59 10.80 -14.83
N ILE A 50 -22.05 10.24 -13.76
CA ILE A 50 -22.74 10.13 -12.48
C ILE A 50 -22.19 11.22 -11.56
N HIS A 51 -23.04 12.13 -11.14
CA HIS A 51 -22.73 13.22 -10.22
C HIS A 51 -23.10 12.81 -8.80
N LEU A 52 -22.12 12.78 -7.92
CA LEU A 52 -22.24 12.47 -6.51
C LEU A 52 -22.31 13.78 -5.72
N SER A 53 -23.45 14.08 -5.10
CA SER A 53 -23.52 15.22 -4.18
C SER A 53 -22.70 14.98 -2.91
N GLY A 54 -22.35 16.06 -2.21
CA GLY A 54 -21.57 15.96 -0.97
C GLY A 54 -22.19 15.07 0.10
N GLY A 55 -21.36 14.30 0.80
CA GLY A 55 -21.74 13.36 1.85
C GLY A 55 -21.11 11.98 1.67
N THR A 56 -21.47 11.03 2.54
CA THR A 56 -20.84 9.70 2.59
C THR A 56 -21.75 8.63 1.98
N TYR A 57 -21.25 7.95 0.97
CA TYR A 57 -21.85 6.80 0.30
C TYR A 57 -21.24 5.52 0.91
N PHE A 58 -21.94 4.92 1.86
CA PHE A 58 -21.52 3.67 2.46
C PHE A 58 -21.79 2.50 1.53
N LEU A 59 -20.74 1.73 1.22
CA LEU A 59 -20.83 0.55 0.38
C LEU A 59 -21.06 -0.71 1.23
N TYR A 60 -21.91 -1.62 0.73
CA TYR A 60 -22.12 -2.94 1.31
C TYR A 60 -21.31 -4.04 0.61
N GLU A 61 -20.78 -3.72 -0.56
CA GLU A 61 -19.87 -4.56 -1.36
C GLU A 61 -19.06 -3.64 -2.28
N PRO A 62 -17.90 -4.10 -2.80
CA PRO A 62 -17.13 -3.31 -3.76
C PRO A 62 -17.95 -2.93 -5.01
N LEU A 63 -17.82 -1.68 -5.45
CA LEU A 63 -18.35 -1.23 -6.73
C LEU A 63 -17.55 -1.87 -7.86
N ARG A 64 -18.20 -2.69 -8.71
CA ARG A 64 -17.55 -3.40 -9.81
C ARG A 64 -17.82 -2.75 -11.15
N LEU A 65 -16.78 -2.17 -11.75
CA LEU A 65 -16.80 -1.64 -13.11
C LEU A 65 -16.19 -2.68 -14.06
N ARG A 66 -16.87 -2.93 -15.17
CA ARG A 66 -16.57 -3.96 -16.15
C ARG A 66 -16.51 -3.35 -17.57
N PRO A 67 -16.15 -4.08 -18.62
CA PRO A 67 -16.07 -3.55 -19.98
C PRO A 67 -17.35 -2.83 -20.46
N VAL A 68 -18.53 -3.24 -19.97
CA VAL A 68 -19.82 -2.59 -20.26
C VAL A 68 -19.90 -1.18 -19.68
N ASP A 69 -19.04 -0.82 -18.73
CA ASP A 69 -18.99 0.50 -18.07
C ASP A 69 -18.01 1.46 -18.75
N SER A 70 -17.32 1.04 -19.80
CA SER A 70 -16.40 1.90 -20.55
C SER A 70 -17.05 3.21 -20.95
N GLY A 71 -16.34 4.34 -20.81
CA GLY A 71 -16.90 5.68 -21.03
C GLY A 71 -17.68 6.26 -19.83
N LEU A 72 -17.62 5.65 -18.66
CA LEU A 72 -18.25 6.18 -17.45
C LEU A 72 -17.40 7.26 -16.80
N THR A 73 -18.02 8.36 -16.42
CA THR A 73 -17.43 9.39 -15.57
C THR A 73 -18.16 9.44 -14.22
N LEU A 74 -17.39 9.41 -13.13
CA LEU A 74 -17.87 9.70 -11.77
C LEU A 74 -17.33 11.06 -11.34
N VAL A 75 -18.19 11.97 -10.94
CA VAL A 75 -17.78 13.30 -10.44
C VAL A 75 -18.34 13.48 -9.05
N GLY A 76 -17.45 13.75 -8.08
CA GLY A 76 -17.84 14.04 -6.70
C GLY A 76 -17.40 15.44 -6.28
N GLU A 77 -18.25 16.14 -5.57
CA GLU A 77 -17.89 17.36 -4.86
C GLU A 77 -18.15 17.12 -3.37
N ASN A 78 -17.07 16.98 -2.59
CA ASN A 78 -17.14 16.57 -1.17
C ASN A 78 -17.86 15.22 -0.97
N ALA A 79 -17.80 14.34 -1.94
CA ALA A 79 -18.40 13.01 -1.90
C ALA A 79 -17.38 11.98 -1.41
N VAL A 80 -17.77 11.18 -0.42
CA VAL A 80 -16.93 10.13 0.18
C VAL A 80 -17.55 8.77 -0.15
N ILE A 81 -16.81 7.92 -0.86
CA ILE A 81 -17.13 6.49 -1.02
C ILE A 81 -16.44 5.75 0.13
N SER A 82 -17.24 5.15 1.01
CA SER A 82 -16.78 4.59 2.27
C SER A 82 -17.09 3.09 2.37
N GLY A 83 -16.08 2.29 2.73
CA GLY A 83 -16.23 0.89 3.15
C GLY A 83 -16.44 0.74 4.65
N GLY A 84 -16.84 1.79 5.33
CA GLY A 84 -17.03 1.82 6.76
C GLY A 84 -18.45 1.52 7.22
N MET A 85 -18.59 1.28 8.51
CA MET A 85 -19.84 1.18 9.23
C MET A 85 -19.76 2.03 10.50
N GLN A 86 -20.78 2.83 10.76
CA GLN A 86 -20.83 3.66 11.96
C GLN A 86 -21.24 2.82 13.18
N ILE A 87 -20.44 2.89 14.25
CA ILE A 87 -20.73 2.27 15.54
C ILE A 87 -21.48 3.27 16.43
N THR A 88 -22.59 2.84 16.98
CA THR A 88 -23.47 3.63 17.85
C THR A 88 -23.76 2.88 19.16
N GLY A 89 -24.57 3.46 20.04
CA GLY A 89 -25.01 2.78 21.27
C GLY A 89 -23.94 2.67 22.35
N TRP A 90 -22.97 3.55 22.35
CA TRP A 90 -21.87 3.61 23.31
C TRP A 90 -22.36 3.76 24.75
N LYS A 91 -21.85 2.93 25.64
CA LYS A 91 -22.12 2.96 27.09
C LYS A 91 -20.80 3.11 27.85
N ARG A 92 -20.81 3.94 28.88
CA ARG A 92 -19.62 4.12 29.73
C ARG A 92 -19.47 2.96 30.71
N GLN A 93 -18.28 2.39 30.77
CA GLN A 93 -17.85 1.38 31.75
C GLN A 93 -16.52 1.84 32.38
N GLY A 94 -16.58 2.49 33.52
CA GLY A 94 -15.41 3.10 34.15
C GLY A 94 -14.78 4.18 33.26
N LYS A 95 -13.53 3.99 32.85
CA LYS A 95 -12.82 4.89 31.93
C LYS A 95 -13.15 4.64 30.46
N LEU A 96 -13.71 3.48 30.13
CA LEU A 96 -13.95 3.03 28.76
C LEU A 96 -15.35 3.41 28.28
N LEU A 97 -15.47 3.58 26.97
CA LEU A 97 -16.71 3.51 26.23
C LEU A 97 -16.79 2.13 25.55
N VAL A 98 -17.93 1.51 25.63
CA VAL A 98 -18.16 0.15 25.08
C VAL A 98 -19.40 0.18 24.21
N ALA A 99 -19.32 -0.39 23.03
CA ALA A 99 -20.43 -0.55 22.10
C ALA A 99 -20.51 -1.98 21.59
N ASP A 100 -21.72 -2.39 21.18
CA ASP A 100 -21.90 -3.61 20.41
C ASP A 100 -21.43 -3.39 18.98
N VAL A 101 -20.72 -4.38 18.42
CA VAL A 101 -20.37 -4.41 17.00
C VAL A 101 -21.44 -5.24 16.30
N PRO A 102 -22.29 -4.63 15.47
CA PRO A 102 -23.31 -5.37 14.75
C PRO A 102 -22.72 -6.26 13.66
N ASP A 103 -23.46 -7.29 13.30
CA ASP A 103 -23.13 -8.09 12.12
C ASP A 103 -23.22 -7.27 10.85
N PHE A 104 -22.31 -7.51 9.91
CA PHE A 104 -22.36 -6.96 8.57
C PHE A 104 -22.74 -8.05 7.57
N ASN A 105 -23.79 -7.81 6.79
CA ASN A 105 -24.37 -8.81 5.88
C ASN A 105 -24.68 -10.16 6.57
N GLY A 106 -25.14 -10.11 7.82
CA GLY A 106 -25.51 -11.29 8.63
C GLY A 106 -24.33 -12.13 9.13
N ARG A 107 -23.12 -11.55 9.20
CA ARG A 107 -21.92 -12.22 9.72
C ARG A 107 -21.19 -11.31 10.71
N PRO A 108 -20.63 -11.88 11.79
CA PRO A 108 -19.69 -11.16 12.64
C PRO A 108 -18.54 -10.59 11.80
N ILE A 109 -18.10 -9.39 12.14
CA ILE A 109 -16.98 -8.74 11.49
C ILE A 109 -15.80 -8.61 12.44
N ASP A 110 -14.61 -8.60 11.85
CA ASP A 110 -13.38 -8.15 12.49
C ASP A 110 -12.78 -7.02 11.65
N PHE A 111 -11.96 -6.18 12.26
CA PHE A 111 -11.33 -5.04 11.64
C PHE A 111 -10.05 -4.66 12.37
N ARG A 112 -9.16 -3.99 11.66
CA ARG A 112 -7.86 -3.60 12.21
C ARG A 112 -7.74 -2.10 12.48
N GLN A 113 -8.69 -1.30 12.02
CA GLN A 113 -8.70 0.16 12.16
C GLN A 113 -10.01 0.65 12.81
N LEU A 114 -9.92 1.78 13.47
CA LEU A 114 -11.04 2.55 14.00
C LEU A 114 -10.78 4.03 13.77
N TRP A 115 -11.74 4.75 13.24
CA TRP A 115 -11.67 6.21 13.16
C TRP A 115 -12.70 6.83 14.08
N VAL A 116 -12.22 7.71 14.96
CA VAL A 116 -13.03 8.41 15.95
C VAL A 116 -12.95 9.91 15.67
N ASN A 117 -14.10 10.53 15.42
CA ASN A 117 -14.20 11.96 15.09
C ASN A 117 -13.26 12.35 13.92
N GLY A 118 -13.14 11.48 12.90
CA GLY A 118 -12.30 11.68 11.72
C GLY A 118 -10.80 11.47 11.94
N LYS A 119 -10.38 10.93 13.08
CA LYS A 119 -8.99 10.59 13.36
C LYS A 119 -8.83 9.08 13.58
N LYS A 120 -7.73 8.51 13.09
CA LYS A 120 -7.39 7.12 13.37
C LYS A 120 -7.09 6.96 14.87
N ALA A 121 -7.85 6.08 15.52
CA ALA A 121 -7.60 5.68 16.90
C ALA A 121 -6.52 4.59 16.95
N VAL A 122 -5.79 4.51 18.04
CA VAL A 122 -4.68 3.57 18.21
C VAL A 122 -5.22 2.20 18.66
N ARG A 123 -4.91 1.15 17.92
CA ARG A 123 -5.20 -0.22 18.37
C ARG A 123 -4.34 -0.51 19.59
N ALA A 124 -4.94 -0.91 20.71
CA ALA A 124 -4.27 -1.10 22.00
C ALA A 124 -2.92 -1.81 21.85
N ARG A 125 -1.87 -1.19 22.35
CA ARG A 125 -0.48 -1.62 22.11
C ARG A 125 0.43 -1.40 23.33
N SER A 126 1.61 -2.05 23.31
CA SER A 126 2.58 -1.99 24.42
C SER A 126 3.50 -0.77 24.40
N VAL A 127 3.41 0.07 23.38
CA VAL A 127 4.13 1.37 23.31
C VAL A 127 3.13 2.51 23.46
N PRO A 128 3.51 3.62 24.10
CA PRO A 128 2.59 4.73 24.35
C PRO A 128 1.93 5.28 23.07
N VAL A 129 0.76 5.88 23.22
CA VAL A 129 0.08 6.61 22.12
C VAL A 129 0.90 7.84 21.73
N GLY A 130 1.48 8.53 22.73
CA GLY A 130 2.38 9.66 22.54
C GLY A 130 3.12 9.96 23.83
N LEU A 131 4.21 10.72 23.74
CA LEU A 131 5.00 11.11 24.90
C LEU A 131 4.85 12.62 25.19
N PRO A 132 4.85 13.02 26.47
CA PRO A 132 4.65 14.43 26.85
C PRO A 132 5.71 15.39 26.30
N ASP A 133 6.91 14.90 26.03
CA ASP A 133 8.03 15.66 25.47
C ASP A 133 8.04 15.68 23.93
N GLY A 134 7.07 15.01 23.29
CA GLY A 134 6.96 14.91 21.83
C GLY A 134 7.98 13.98 21.18
N SER A 135 8.74 13.20 21.94
CA SER A 135 9.64 12.18 21.39
C SER A 135 8.86 11.01 20.79
N ASP A 136 9.51 10.24 19.94
CA ASP A 136 8.90 9.08 19.29
C ASP A 136 8.61 7.97 20.32
N PRO A 137 7.34 7.59 20.56
CA PRO A 137 7.01 6.54 21.51
C PRO A 137 7.60 5.16 21.14
N PHE A 138 7.94 4.92 19.90
CA PHE A 138 8.56 3.67 19.45
C PHE A 138 10.02 3.51 19.91
N GLU A 139 10.67 4.58 20.40
CA GLU A 139 11.96 4.47 21.10
C GLU A 139 11.86 3.60 22.37
N GLN A 140 10.65 3.39 22.90
CA GLN A 140 10.39 2.54 24.07
C GLN A 140 10.12 1.05 23.71
N MET A 141 10.25 0.66 22.46
CA MET A 141 10.10 -0.73 22.07
C MET A 141 11.09 -1.64 22.80
N HIS A 142 10.60 -2.81 23.21
CA HIS A 142 11.46 -3.87 23.69
C HIS A 142 12.21 -4.54 22.52
N ARG A 143 13.29 -5.26 22.85
CA ARG A 143 14.09 -5.97 21.86
C ARG A 143 14.05 -7.47 22.12
N ILE A 144 14.15 -8.27 21.06
CA ILE A 144 14.24 -9.72 21.18
C ILE A 144 15.57 -10.13 21.82
N LEU A 145 15.59 -11.29 22.45
CA LEU A 145 16.80 -11.89 23.02
C LEU A 145 17.49 -12.82 22.03
N THR A 146 16.72 -13.74 21.47
CA THR A 146 17.19 -14.73 20.49
C THR A 146 16.00 -15.40 19.81
N TYR A 147 16.27 -16.22 18.80
CA TYR A 147 15.25 -17.09 18.19
C TYR A 147 15.83 -18.45 17.79
N ASP A 148 14.97 -19.45 17.75
CA ASP A 148 15.27 -20.79 17.25
C ASP A 148 14.53 -21.00 15.91
N LYS A 149 15.30 -20.92 14.82
CA LYS A 149 14.80 -21.08 13.45
C LYS A 149 14.13 -22.46 13.24
N LYS A 150 14.69 -23.52 13.85
CA LYS A 150 14.19 -24.89 13.66
C LYS A 150 12.85 -25.14 14.33
N ASN A 151 12.68 -24.59 15.53
CA ASN A 151 11.48 -24.83 16.34
C ASN A 151 10.48 -23.68 16.25
N HIS A 152 10.75 -22.63 15.46
CA HIS A 152 9.95 -21.42 15.29
C HIS A 152 9.60 -20.76 16.63
N VAL A 153 10.60 -20.57 17.49
CA VAL A 153 10.44 -19.97 18.82
C VAL A 153 11.29 -18.71 18.90
N LEU A 154 10.70 -17.65 19.46
CA LEU A 154 11.35 -16.37 19.70
C LEU A 154 11.36 -16.09 21.20
N TRP A 155 12.51 -15.68 21.76
CA TRP A 155 12.65 -15.34 23.17
C TRP A 155 12.70 -13.83 23.36
N VAL A 156 11.94 -13.35 24.34
CA VAL A 156 11.87 -11.95 24.72
C VAL A 156 12.01 -11.78 26.24
N PRO A 157 12.36 -10.59 26.74
CA PRO A 157 12.34 -10.30 28.17
C PRO A 157 10.93 -10.53 28.74
N LYS A 158 10.83 -11.16 29.90
CA LYS A 158 9.56 -11.41 30.57
C LYS A 158 8.76 -10.14 30.85
N ALA A 159 9.44 -9.06 31.19
CA ALA A 159 8.82 -7.75 31.43
C ALA A 159 8.01 -7.26 30.21
N ALA A 160 8.52 -7.50 28.99
CA ALA A 160 7.90 -7.04 27.74
C ALA A 160 6.51 -7.67 27.47
N VAL A 161 6.24 -8.87 27.97
CA VAL A 161 5.03 -9.65 27.66
C VAL A 161 4.18 -9.96 28.89
N SER A 162 4.53 -9.44 30.05
CA SER A 162 3.87 -9.78 31.32
C SER A 162 2.37 -9.54 31.32
N LYS A 163 1.89 -8.49 30.64
CA LYS A 163 0.47 -8.16 30.54
C LYS A 163 -0.30 -9.13 29.63
N ILE A 164 0.35 -9.70 28.60
CA ILE A 164 -0.36 -10.44 27.53
C ILE A 164 -0.18 -11.95 27.59
N MET A 165 0.41 -12.50 28.65
CA MET A 165 0.71 -13.94 28.77
C MET A 165 -0.48 -14.89 28.51
N LYS A 166 -1.70 -14.39 28.68
CA LYS A 166 -2.95 -15.15 28.49
C LYS A 166 -3.91 -14.47 27.50
N ALA A 167 -3.49 -13.39 26.84
CA ALA A 167 -4.32 -12.66 25.90
C ALA A 167 -4.60 -13.51 24.65
N PRO A 168 -5.86 -13.71 24.25
CA PRO A 168 -6.20 -14.67 23.20
C PRO A 168 -5.89 -14.19 21.78
N TYR A 169 -5.73 -12.90 21.57
CA TYR A 169 -5.60 -12.30 20.23
C TYR A 169 -4.33 -11.48 20.04
N ALA A 170 -3.42 -11.49 21.03
CA ALA A 170 -2.22 -10.67 20.98
C ALA A 170 -1.40 -10.95 19.72
N GLU A 171 -0.94 -9.87 19.13
CA GLU A 171 -0.05 -9.85 17.97
C GLU A 171 1.28 -9.20 18.35
N MET A 172 2.36 -9.64 17.70
CA MET A 172 3.67 -9.01 17.78
C MET A 172 3.96 -8.31 16.45
N VAL A 173 4.28 -7.03 16.49
CA VAL A 173 4.87 -6.32 15.38
C VAL A 173 6.38 -6.32 15.58
N LEU A 174 7.07 -7.10 14.75
CA LEU A 174 8.51 -7.32 14.82
C LEU A 174 9.20 -6.48 13.74
N HIS A 175 10.07 -5.57 14.17
CA HIS A 175 10.86 -4.75 13.27
C HIS A 175 12.08 -5.53 12.78
N GLU A 176 12.29 -5.54 11.49
CA GLU A 176 13.40 -6.23 10.85
C GLU A 176 14.26 -5.26 10.04
N MET A 177 14.97 -5.73 9.04
CA MET A 177 15.91 -4.88 8.28
C MET A 177 15.18 -3.77 7.50
N TRP A 178 14.30 -4.14 6.59
CA TRP A 178 13.56 -3.23 5.70
C TRP A 178 12.05 -3.43 5.73
N CYS A 179 11.55 -4.15 6.72
CA CYS A 179 10.12 -4.38 6.89
C CYS A 179 9.72 -4.58 8.35
N THR A 180 8.42 -4.67 8.59
CA THR A 180 7.84 -5.13 9.85
C THR A 180 6.97 -6.35 9.62
N SER A 181 7.19 -7.41 10.40
CA SER A 181 6.32 -8.59 10.39
C SER A 181 5.24 -8.48 11.46
N ASN A 182 4.02 -8.89 11.12
CA ASN A 182 2.89 -8.94 12.06
C ASN A 182 2.55 -10.40 12.32
N LEU A 183 2.83 -10.86 13.55
CA LEU A 183 2.81 -12.27 13.94
C LEU A 183 1.77 -12.50 15.04
N ARG A 184 0.81 -13.39 14.79
CA ARG A 184 -0.21 -13.77 15.78
C ARG A 184 0.40 -14.69 16.83
N ILE A 185 0.35 -14.29 18.10
CA ILE A 185 0.92 -15.06 19.22
C ILE A 185 0.06 -16.28 19.51
N LYS A 186 0.65 -17.47 19.42
CA LYS A 186 0.01 -18.75 19.73
C LYS A 186 0.18 -19.13 21.18
N SER A 187 1.38 -18.94 21.74
CA SER A 187 1.66 -19.25 23.13
C SER A 187 2.82 -18.43 23.70
N CYS A 188 2.77 -18.18 25.00
CA CYS A 188 3.82 -17.60 25.80
C CYS A 188 4.19 -18.55 26.93
N THR A 189 5.45 -19.00 27.02
CA THR A 189 5.94 -19.92 28.06
C THR A 189 7.10 -19.27 28.81
N ALA A 190 6.91 -19.00 30.10
CA ALA A 190 7.93 -18.39 30.94
C ALA A 190 9.12 -19.36 31.18
N GLN A 191 10.33 -18.83 31.07
CA GLN A 191 11.60 -19.51 31.31
C GLN A 191 12.54 -18.58 32.07
N GLY A 192 12.47 -18.56 33.40
CA GLY A 192 13.21 -17.60 34.22
C GLY A 192 12.77 -16.15 33.94
N ASP A 193 13.72 -15.31 33.54
CA ASP A 193 13.50 -13.91 33.19
C ASP A 193 13.16 -13.69 31.71
N SER A 194 13.02 -14.75 30.93
CA SER A 194 12.62 -14.74 29.53
C SER A 194 11.30 -15.43 29.31
N VAL A 195 10.69 -15.19 28.15
CA VAL A 195 9.49 -15.88 27.68
C VAL A 195 9.75 -16.37 26.26
N ALA A 196 9.49 -17.68 26.07
CA ALA A 196 9.46 -18.31 24.77
C ALA A 196 8.10 -18.05 24.12
N ILE A 197 8.07 -17.43 22.95
CA ILE A 197 6.87 -17.14 22.17
C ILE A 197 6.84 -18.03 20.93
N THR A 198 5.68 -18.65 20.68
CA THR A 198 5.38 -19.31 19.41
C THR A 198 4.28 -18.57 18.69
N PHE A 199 4.23 -18.70 17.37
CA PHE A 199 3.27 -18.02 16.52
C PHE A 199 2.36 -19.02 15.80
N HIS A 200 1.25 -18.54 15.26
CA HIS A 200 0.38 -19.34 14.42
C HIS A 200 1.00 -19.64 13.05
N SER A 201 0.40 -20.58 12.32
CA SER A 201 0.72 -20.82 10.92
C SER A 201 -0.24 -20.01 10.03
N PRO A 202 0.21 -19.60 8.82
CA PRO A 202 1.48 -19.93 8.16
C PRO A 202 2.66 -19.03 8.55
N GLU A 203 2.43 -17.90 9.25
CA GLU A 203 3.42 -16.86 9.48
C GLU A 203 4.67 -17.35 10.24
N ALA A 204 4.50 -18.27 11.19
CA ALA A 204 5.65 -18.84 11.93
C ALA A 204 6.66 -19.49 10.98
N LYS A 205 6.19 -20.30 10.03
CA LYS A 205 7.06 -20.92 9.03
C LYS A 205 7.73 -19.89 8.12
N LEU A 206 6.96 -18.95 7.60
CA LEU A 206 7.46 -17.91 6.70
C LEU A 206 8.55 -17.07 7.38
N GLN A 207 8.29 -16.64 8.61
CA GLN A 207 9.20 -15.80 9.38
C GLN A 207 10.53 -16.46 9.71
N PHE A 208 10.52 -17.74 10.08
CA PHE A 208 11.71 -18.41 10.57
C PHE A 208 12.43 -19.25 9.52
N GLU A 209 11.77 -19.69 8.48
CA GLU A 209 12.41 -20.52 7.44
C GLU A 209 12.90 -19.69 6.24
N HIS A 210 12.23 -18.62 5.86
CA HIS A 210 12.75 -17.72 4.82
C HIS A 210 13.95 -16.91 5.35
N PRO A 211 15.07 -16.79 4.60
CA PRO A 211 16.30 -16.17 5.11
C PRO A 211 16.23 -14.65 5.21
N TRP A 212 15.41 -13.97 4.39
CA TRP A 212 15.36 -12.52 4.26
C TRP A 212 13.94 -11.99 4.06
N PRO A 213 13.57 -10.90 4.76
CA PRO A 213 14.26 -10.32 5.91
C PRO A 213 14.18 -11.26 7.10
N SER A 214 15.05 -11.07 8.08
CA SER A 214 15.12 -11.92 9.28
C SER A 214 15.31 -11.10 10.55
N PRO A 215 14.85 -11.60 11.71
CA PRO A 215 15.09 -10.94 12.97
C PRO A 215 16.59 -10.83 13.28
N MET A 216 17.01 -9.67 13.74
CA MET A 216 18.39 -9.44 14.21
C MET A 216 18.49 -9.82 15.69
N THR A 217 19.63 -10.39 16.10
CA THR A 217 19.90 -10.79 17.48
C THR A 217 21.12 -10.02 18.04
N PRO A 218 21.39 -10.07 19.36
CA PRO A 218 22.59 -9.45 19.93
C PRO A 218 23.90 -9.89 19.27
N ASN A 219 23.93 -11.10 18.70
CA ASN A 219 25.10 -11.63 18.01
C ASN A 219 25.30 -11.05 16.60
N THR A 220 24.27 -10.45 16.02
CA THR A 220 24.29 -9.90 14.66
C THR A 220 24.25 -8.36 14.64
N GLY A 221 24.26 -7.72 15.81
CA GLY A 221 24.25 -6.28 15.96
C GLY A 221 23.15 -5.80 16.92
N HIS A 222 22.46 -4.72 16.61
CA HIS A 222 21.32 -4.25 17.40
C HIS A 222 20.14 -5.20 17.22
N PRO A 223 19.64 -5.85 18.30
CA PRO A 223 18.53 -6.79 18.19
C PRO A 223 17.26 -6.12 17.69
N SER A 224 16.46 -6.86 16.95
CA SER A 224 15.17 -6.40 16.43
C SER A 224 14.28 -5.87 17.53
N PRO A 225 13.81 -4.63 17.44
CA PRO A 225 12.79 -4.10 18.34
C PRO A 225 11.42 -4.67 17.96
N PHE A 226 10.51 -4.68 18.94
CA PHE A 226 9.14 -5.11 18.74
C PHE A 226 8.19 -4.40 19.69
N TYR A 227 6.93 -4.34 19.30
CA TYR A 227 5.84 -4.03 20.20
C TYR A 227 4.70 -5.05 20.06
N LEU A 228 3.84 -5.08 21.07
CA LEU A 228 2.67 -5.95 21.12
C LEU A 228 1.42 -5.13 20.86
N THR A 229 0.43 -5.74 20.24
CA THR A 229 -0.86 -5.10 19.97
C THR A 229 -2.01 -6.09 20.04
N ASN A 230 -3.24 -5.58 19.92
CA ASN A 230 -4.46 -6.39 19.88
C ASN A 230 -4.69 -7.24 21.14
N ALA A 231 -4.52 -6.65 22.30
CA ALA A 231 -4.86 -7.27 23.56
C ALA A 231 -5.60 -6.27 24.46
N LYS A 232 -6.68 -6.71 25.10
CA LYS A 232 -7.46 -5.86 26.01
C LYS A 232 -6.64 -5.38 27.20
N GLU A 233 -5.66 -6.15 27.61
CA GLU A 233 -4.73 -5.89 28.69
C GLU A 233 -3.75 -4.74 28.39
N LEU A 234 -3.68 -4.32 27.13
CA LEU A 234 -2.89 -3.19 26.65
C LEU A 234 -3.73 -1.91 26.48
N LEU A 235 -5.05 -1.99 26.69
CA LEU A 235 -5.96 -0.84 26.57
C LEU A 235 -5.85 0.04 27.84
N ASP A 236 -4.84 0.88 27.94
CA ASP A 236 -4.51 1.63 29.14
C ASP A 236 -4.27 3.14 28.93
N GLU A 237 -4.28 3.63 27.68
CA GLU A 237 -4.12 5.05 27.35
C GLU A 237 -5.31 5.64 26.58
N PRO A 238 -5.62 6.95 26.76
CA PRO A 238 -6.63 7.63 25.93
C PRO A 238 -6.28 7.57 24.44
N GLY A 239 -7.30 7.38 23.60
CA GLY A 239 -7.13 7.21 22.15
C GLY A 239 -6.99 5.76 21.71
N GLU A 240 -6.82 4.85 22.65
CA GLU A 240 -6.73 3.42 22.33
C GLU A 240 -8.08 2.71 22.24
N TRP A 241 -8.11 1.64 21.44
CA TRP A 241 -9.26 0.77 21.26
C TRP A 241 -8.88 -0.71 21.19
N PHE A 242 -9.85 -1.58 21.54
CA PHE A 242 -9.75 -3.03 21.40
C PHE A 242 -11.10 -3.59 20.97
N HIS A 243 -11.09 -4.52 20.02
CA HIS A 243 -12.27 -5.28 19.59
C HIS A 243 -12.20 -6.70 20.13
N ASP A 244 -13.17 -7.09 20.98
CA ASP A 244 -13.37 -8.47 21.37
C ASP A 244 -14.35 -9.14 20.39
N ILE A 245 -13.80 -9.87 19.44
CA ILE A 245 -14.59 -10.51 18.37
C ILE A 245 -15.52 -11.61 18.93
N ARG A 246 -15.20 -12.25 20.06
CA ARG A 246 -16.04 -13.29 20.68
C ARG A 246 -17.24 -12.70 21.39
N GLU A 247 -17.04 -11.57 22.02
CA GLU A 247 -18.10 -10.84 22.74
C GLU A 247 -18.86 -9.86 21.84
N HIS A 248 -18.41 -9.65 20.60
CA HIS A 248 -18.89 -8.60 19.68
C HIS A 248 -18.89 -7.22 20.33
N LYS A 249 -17.82 -6.89 21.07
CA LYS A 249 -17.69 -5.64 21.82
C LYS A 249 -16.49 -4.83 21.34
N LEU A 250 -16.74 -3.57 21.06
CA LEU A 250 -15.70 -2.58 20.81
C LEU A 250 -15.50 -1.75 22.06
N TYR A 251 -14.28 -1.72 22.57
CA TYR A 251 -13.84 -0.93 23.71
C TYR A 251 -12.98 0.22 23.21
N TYR A 252 -13.25 1.42 23.70
CA TYR A 252 -12.49 2.63 23.38
C TYR A 252 -12.22 3.45 24.65
N MET A 253 -11.00 3.90 24.82
CA MET A 253 -10.63 4.85 25.88
C MET A 253 -10.68 6.27 25.31
N PRO A 254 -11.69 7.08 25.65
CA PRO A 254 -11.88 8.37 25.01
C PRO A 254 -10.82 9.40 25.45
N GLU A 255 -10.32 10.17 24.48
CA GLU A 255 -9.44 11.33 24.74
C GLU A 255 -10.21 12.51 25.34
N THR A 256 -11.44 12.69 24.93
CA THR A 256 -12.30 13.81 25.33
C THR A 256 -13.69 13.33 25.75
N SER A 257 -14.50 14.24 26.34
CA SER A 257 -15.90 13.98 26.69
C SER A 257 -16.90 14.29 25.56
N GLU A 258 -16.42 14.61 24.37
CA GLU A 258 -17.26 15.01 23.23
C GLU A 258 -18.09 13.84 22.68
N LYS A 259 -19.13 14.19 21.91
CA LYS A 259 -19.95 13.22 21.20
C LYS A 259 -19.08 12.42 20.23
N LEU A 260 -19.15 11.11 20.34
CA LEU A 260 -18.34 10.19 19.58
C LEU A 260 -19.02 9.87 18.22
N THR A 261 -18.30 10.09 17.13
CA THR A 261 -18.56 9.50 15.82
C THR A 261 -17.48 8.48 15.54
N ALA A 262 -17.83 7.19 15.54
CA ALA A 262 -16.87 6.10 15.34
C ALA A 262 -17.23 5.31 14.10
N ILE A 263 -16.25 5.07 13.23
CA ILE A 263 -16.38 4.30 12.00
C ILE A 263 -15.39 3.15 12.04
N VAL A 264 -15.87 1.94 11.81
CA VAL A 264 -15.06 0.74 11.59
C VAL A 264 -15.13 0.33 10.13
N PRO A 265 -14.05 -0.12 9.50
CA PRO A 265 -14.09 -0.60 8.13
C PRO A 265 -14.68 -2.01 8.07
N VAL A 266 -15.42 -2.30 7.00
CA VAL A 266 -16.05 -3.60 6.74
C VAL A 266 -15.69 -4.15 5.35
N LEU A 267 -14.98 -3.36 4.54
CA LEU A 267 -14.50 -3.75 3.22
C LEU A 267 -12.97 -3.57 3.12
N GLU A 268 -12.32 -4.41 2.35
CA GLU A 268 -10.90 -4.28 2.01
C GLU A 268 -10.73 -3.46 0.73
N THR A 269 -11.64 -3.62 -0.25
CA THR A 269 -11.66 -2.88 -1.51
C THR A 269 -12.99 -2.16 -1.71
N LEU A 270 -12.96 -0.94 -2.23
CA LEU A 270 -14.14 -0.12 -2.50
C LEU A 270 -14.55 -0.18 -3.97
N VAL A 271 -13.58 -0.17 -4.89
CA VAL A 271 -13.82 -0.17 -6.33
C VAL A 271 -12.91 -1.17 -7.02
N GLU A 272 -13.51 -2.04 -7.79
CA GLU A 272 -12.81 -2.98 -8.68
C GLU A 272 -13.11 -2.61 -10.15
N VAL A 273 -12.06 -2.30 -10.93
CA VAL A 273 -12.18 -2.05 -12.37
C VAL A 273 -11.53 -3.21 -13.11
N VAL A 274 -12.32 -4.14 -13.62
CA VAL A 274 -11.82 -5.41 -14.11
C VAL A 274 -12.34 -5.73 -15.52
N GLY A 275 -11.42 -5.74 -16.49
CA GLY A 275 -11.65 -6.25 -17.84
C GLY A 275 -11.04 -7.61 -18.07
N THR A 276 -10.81 -7.94 -19.35
CA THR A 276 -10.02 -9.08 -19.84
C THR A 276 -9.03 -8.59 -20.89
N ALA A 277 -8.10 -9.45 -21.31
CA ALA A 277 -7.14 -9.10 -22.36
C ALA A 277 -7.82 -8.75 -23.69
N GLU A 278 -8.95 -9.40 -24.00
CA GLU A 278 -9.74 -9.16 -25.22
C GLU A 278 -10.72 -8.00 -25.06
N HIS A 279 -11.23 -7.79 -23.84
CA HIS A 279 -12.24 -6.78 -23.53
C HIS A 279 -11.80 -5.97 -22.30
N PRO A 280 -10.80 -5.08 -22.40
CA PRO A 280 -10.42 -4.22 -21.31
C PRO A 280 -11.50 -3.17 -21.01
N VAL A 281 -11.56 -2.70 -19.75
CA VAL A 281 -12.37 -1.55 -19.39
C VAL A 281 -11.65 -0.29 -19.89
N ARG A 282 -12.38 0.61 -20.58
CA ARG A 282 -11.78 1.80 -21.22
C ARG A 282 -12.45 3.09 -20.83
N ASN A 283 -11.65 4.17 -20.85
CA ASN A 283 -12.17 5.55 -20.74
C ASN A 283 -13.05 5.75 -19.49
N ILE A 284 -12.60 5.29 -18.33
CA ILE A 284 -13.23 5.62 -17.05
C ILE A 284 -12.54 6.85 -16.49
N THR A 285 -13.32 7.81 -15.99
CA THR A 285 -12.77 8.97 -15.30
C THR A 285 -13.46 9.14 -13.94
N ILE A 286 -12.67 9.28 -12.88
CA ILE A 286 -13.16 9.56 -11.53
C ILE A 286 -12.54 10.87 -11.05
N LYS A 287 -13.40 11.86 -10.70
CA LYS A 287 -12.99 13.21 -10.34
C LYS A 287 -13.49 13.64 -8.98
N GLY A 288 -12.60 14.18 -8.14
CA GLY A 288 -12.94 14.86 -6.89
C GLY A 288 -13.58 13.97 -5.82
N VAL A 289 -13.49 12.65 -5.95
CA VAL A 289 -14.05 11.66 -5.02
C VAL A 289 -13.05 11.31 -3.94
N THR A 290 -13.52 11.20 -2.70
CA THR A 290 -12.74 10.64 -1.58
C THR A 290 -13.06 9.16 -1.42
N PHE A 291 -12.04 8.31 -1.37
CA PHE A 291 -12.11 6.88 -1.04
C PHE A 291 -11.64 6.69 0.40
N SER A 292 -12.46 6.05 1.25
CA SER A 292 -12.21 6.06 2.69
C SER A 292 -12.73 4.82 3.41
N HIS A 293 -12.12 4.52 4.56
CA HIS A 293 -12.51 3.48 5.51
C HIS A 293 -12.45 2.08 4.93
N THR A 294 -11.24 1.61 4.63
CA THR A 294 -10.97 0.18 4.34
C THR A 294 -10.17 -0.46 5.46
N THR A 295 -10.18 -1.79 5.50
CA THR A 295 -9.29 -2.61 6.32
C THR A 295 -8.42 -3.51 5.44
N TRP A 296 -7.54 -4.28 6.05
CA TRP A 296 -6.85 -5.41 5.45
C TRP A 296 -6.64 -6.49 6.50
N MET A 297 -7.35 -7.59 6.37
CA MET A 297 -7.51 -8.57 7.44
C MET A 297 -6.44 -9.66 7.49
N ARG A 298 -5.63 -9.79 6.44
CA ARG A 298 -4.59 -10.82 6.39
C ARG A 298 -3.73 -10.90 7.66
N PRO A 299 -3.24 -9.79 8.28
CA PRO A 299 -2.43 -9.90 9.48
C PRO A 299 -3.15 -10.58 10.66
N SER A 300 -4.47 -10.36 10.81
CA SER A 300 -5.29 -11.03 11.83
C SER A 300 -5.66 -12.47 11.49
N GLU A 301 -5.67 -12.85 10.20
CA GLU A 301 -6.09 -14.17 9.74
C GLU A 301 -4.93 -15.13 9.51
N LYS A 302 -3.83 -14.65 8.93
CA LYS A 302 -2.70 -15.46 8.45
C LYS A 302 -1.33 -14.91 8.85
N GLY A 303 -1.30 -13.82 9.63
CA GLY A 303 -0.10 -13.05 9.85
C GLY A 303 0.37 -12.33 8.59
N HIS A 304 1.38 -11.49 8.74
CA HIS A 304 2.00 -10.77 7.64
C HIS A 304 3.53 -10.85 7.76
N VAL A 305 4.16 -11.45 6.77
CA VAL A 305 5.62 -11.56 6.67
C VAL A 305 6.00 -11.02 5.30
N PRO A 306 6.38 -9.74 5.19
CA PRO A 306 6.69 -9.11 3.91
C PRO A 306 8.11 -9.48 3.44
N LEU A 307 8.29 -9.51 2.11
CA LEU A 307 9.60 -9.59 1.49
C LEU A 307 10.16 -8.20 1.23
N GLN A 308 9.39 -7.34 0.59
CA GLN A 308 9.79 -5.98 0.18
C GLN A 308 8.56 -5.13 -0.11
N ALA A 309 8.57 -3.85 0.27
CA ALA A 309 7.53 -2.86 -0.06
C ALA A 309 6.08 -3.34 0.20
N GLY A 310 5.87 -4.10 1.29
CA GLY A 310 4.56 -4.66 1.66
C GLY A 310 4.13 -5.89 0.86
N MET A 311 4.90 -6.33 -0.15
CA MET A 311 4.64 -7.60 -0.83
C MET A 311 5.02 -8.74 0.10
N TYR A 312 4.06 -9.61 0.42
CA TYR A 312 4.23 -10.63 1.45
C TYR A 312 4.49 -12.02 0.89
N LEU A 313 5.23 -12.81 1.64
CA LEU A 313 5.49 -14.22 1.33
C LEU A 313 4.22 -15.05 1.50
N THR A 314 3.90 -15.84 0.48
CA THR A 314 2.84 -16.87 0.54
C THR A 314 3.38 -18.23 0.89
N GLU A 315 4.65 -18.50 0.51
CA GLU A 315 5.37 -19.71 0.82
C GLU A 315 6.86 -19.40 1.06
N ALA A 316 7.50 -20.14 1.96
CA ALA A 316 8.92 -19.95 2.26
C ALA A 316 9.80 -20.43 1.08
N TYR A 317 9.50 -21.59 0.54
CA TYR A 317 10.15 -22.16 -0.64
C TYR A 317 9.34 -23.33 -1.22
N LYS A 318 9.58 -23.61 -2.50
CA LYS A 318 9.07 -24.78 -3.24
C LYS A 318 10.19 -25.44 -4.02
N LEU A 319 9.95 -26.63 -4.57
CA LEU A 319 10.85 -27.22 -5.53
C LEU A 319 10.88 -26.32 -6.78
N ARG A 320 12.03 -25.72 -7.06
CA ARG A 320 12.22 -24.86 -8.22
C ARG A 320 12.44 -25.70 -9.48
N PRO A 321 11.86 -25.34 -10.62
CA PRO A 321 12.32 -25.85 -11.91
C PRO A 321 13.81 -25.57 -12.06
N GLN A 322 14.59 -26.53 -12.54
CA GLN A 322 16.02 -26.34 -12.77
C GLN A 322 16.23 -25.21 -13.79
N ILE A 323 16.84 -24.14 -13.35
CA ILE A 323 17.28 -23.03 -14.19
C ILE A 323 18.79 -22.93 -13.99
N ASP A 324 19.53 -23.04 -15.08
CA ASP A 324 20.98 -23.02 -15.07
C ASP A 324 21.49 -21.58 -14.88
N ARG A 325 21.68 -21.19 -13.61
CA ARG A 325 22.22 -19.87 -13.20
C ARG A 325 23.14 -20.00 -11.99
N PRO A 326 24.22 -19.20 -11.92
CA PRO A 326 25.23 -19.32 -10.87
C PRO A 326 24.73 -19.22 -9.43
N ASN A 327 23.65 -18.49 -9.17
CA ASN A 327 23.10 -18.26 -7.82
C ASN A 327 21.73 -18.92 -7.57
N ASN A 328 21.28 -19.78 -8.48
CA ASN A 328 19.95 -20.39 -8.44
C ASN A 328 19.84 -21.66 -7.59
N HIS A 329 20.89 -22.01 -6.85
CA HIS A 329 20.93 -23.31 -6.15
C HIS A 329 20.39 -23.23 -4.73
N LYS A 330 20.14 -22.04 -4.20
CA LYS A 330 19.68 -21.89 -2.82
C LYS A 330 18.16 -21.90 -2.78
N LEU A 331 17.59 -23.04 -2.44
CA LEU A 331 16.17 -23.19 -2.15
C LEU A 331 15.70 -22.25 -1.04
N ASP A 332 16.59 -21.92 -0.13
CA ASP A 332 16.34 -21.09 1.05
C ASP A 332 16.03 -19.62 0.74
N ASN A 333 16.41 -19.11 -0.45
CA ASN A 333 16.10 -17.73 -0.88
C ASN A 333 15.03 -17.67 -1.96
N GLN A 334 14.14 -18.62 -2.03
CA GLN A 334 13.00 -18.57 -2.94
C GLN A 334 11.80 -17.89 -2.28
N GLY A 335 11.01 -17.16 -3.08
CA GLY A 335 9.80 -16.51 -2.60
C GLY A 335 8.70 -16.48 -3.65
N TRP A 336 7.49 -16.74 -3.21
CA TRP A 336 6.24 -16.49 -3.95
C TRP A 336 5.47 -15.45 -3.18
N LEU A 337 4.97 -14.46 -3.88
CA LEU A 337 4.46 -13.26 -3.26
C LEU A 337 2.95 -13.11 -3.45
N GLY A 338 2.32 -12.52 -2.45
CA GLY A 338 1.03 -11.86 -2.53
C GLY A 338 1.19 -10.36 -2.33
N ARG A 339 0.14 -9.63 -2.64
CA ARG A 339 0.04 -8.19 -2.42
C ARG A 339 -1.18 -7.87 -1.55
N ALA A 340 -1.14 -6.78 -0.81
CA ALA A 340 -2.28 -6.32 -0.04
C ALA A 340 -3.35 -5.75 -0.96
N ASP A 341 -4.60 -5.88 -0.53
CA ASP A 341 -5.73 -5.25 -1.21
C ASP A 341 -5.61 -3.73 -1.16
N ALA A 342 -6.12 -3.08 -2.18
CA ALA A 342 -6.18 -1.63 -2.28
C ALA A 342 -7.62 -1.13 -2.26
N ALA A 343 -7.80 0.13 -1.82
CA ALA A 343 -9.14 0.74 -1.86
C ALA A 343 -9.71 0.78 -3.28
N VAL A 344 -8.85 0.92 -4.29
CA VAL A 344 -9.23 0.85 -5.70
C VAL A 344 -8.27 -0.04 -6.45
N GLU A 345 -8.78 -1.06 -7.12
CA GLU A 345 -8.01 -2.06 -7.86
C GLU A 345 -8.37 -2.10 -9.34
N LEU A 346 -7.34 -2.18 -10.18
CA LEU A 346 -7.52 -2.20 -11.65
C LEU A 346 -6.79 -3.39 -12.29
N ARG A 347 -7.48 -4.08 -13.18
CA ARG A 347 -6.92 -5.15 -14.02
C ARG A 347 -7.50 -5.07 -15.44
N TYR A 348 -6.64 -5.19 -16.45
CA TYR A 348 -7.04 -5.13 -17.87
C TYR A 348 -7.82 -3.85 -18.18
N THR A 349 -7.17 -2.70 -18.02
CA THR A 349 -7.79 -1.39 -18.21
C THR A 349 -6.99 -0.53 -19.19
N GLU A 350 -7.66 0.37 -19.89
CA GLU A 350 -7.05 1.37 -20.76
C GLU A 350 -7.69 2.73 -20.51
N ASP A 351 -6.86 3.78 -20.37
CA ASP A 351 -7.31 5.17 -20.19
C ASP A 351 -8.28 5.33 -18.99
N VAL A 352 -7.91 4.73 -17.84
CA VAL A 352 -8.64 4.92 -16.58
C VAL A 352 -7.93 6.01 -15.76
N ASN A 353 -8.68 7.06 -15.41
CA ASN A 353 -8.13 8.31 -14.92
C ASN A 353 -8.73 8.71 -13.56
N PHE A 354 -7.85 9.13 -12.64
CA PHE A 354 -8.20 9.72 -11.35
C PHE A 354 -7.70 11.15 -11.32
N GLU A 355 -8.59 12.12 -11.11
CA GLU A 355 -8.28 13.54 -11.11
C GLU A 355 -8.81 14.22 -9.83
N GLY A 356 -7.92 14.83 -9.04
CA GLY A 356 -8.29 15.54 -7.83
C GLY A 356 -8.94 14.66 -6.75
N CYS A 357 -8.74 13.34 -6.81
CA CYS A 357 -9.29 12.39 -5.85
C CYS A 357 -8.49 12.38 -4.55
N ARG A 358 -9.13 11.91 -3.48
CA ARG A 358 -8.51 11.73 -2.18
C ARG A 358 -8.61 10.27 -1.74
N PHE A 359 -7.49 9.70 -1.32
CA PHE A 359 -7.37 8.36 -0.74
C PHE A 359 -6.96 8.54 0.71
N GLU A 360 -7.86 8.26 1.65
CA GLU A 360 -7.59 8.48 3.08
C GLU A 360 -8.30 7.47 3.97
N HIS A 361 -7.78 7.28 5.19
CA HIS A 361 -8.35 6.35 6.16
C HIS A 361 -8.43 4.92 5.61
N LEU A 362 -7.30 4.39 5.13
CA LEU A 362 -7.24 3.09 4.47
C LEU A 362 -6.35 2.11 5.24
N GLY A 363 -6.86 0.89 5.48
CA GLY A 363 -6.14 -0.17 6.16
C GLY A 363 -5.28 -1.05 5.23
N GLY A 364 -5.51 -0.97 3.92
CA GLY A 364 -4.69 -1.58 2.86
C GLY A 364 -3.89 -0.53 2.09
N SER A 365 -3.67 -0.76 0.80
CA SER A 365 -3.07 0.22 -0.12
C SER A 365 -4.12 1.19 -0.67
N GLY A 366 -3.68 2.32 -1.23
CA GLY A 366 -4.59 3.33 -1.76
C GLY A 366 -5.14 2.97 -3.13
N LEU A 367 -4.31 3.00 -4.16
CA LEU A 367 -4.67 2.78 -5.56
C LEU A 367 -3.69 1.79 -6.18
N ASP A 368 -4.20 0.74 -6.84
CA ASP A 368 -3.37 -0.32 -7.42
C ASP A 368 -3.75 -0.65 -8.87
N TYR A 369 -2.85 -0.36 -9.81
CA TYR A 369 -2.88 -0.80 -11.20
C TYR A 369 -2.17 -2.15 -11.32
N ILE A 370 -2.88 -3.24 -11.08
CA ILE A 370 -2.30 -4.57 -10.79
C ILE A 370 -1.70 -5.24 -12.02
N LEU A 371 -2.46 -5.33 -13.12
CA LEU A 371 -2.09 -6.12 -14.29
C LEU A 371 -2.73 -5.57 -15.57
N ALA A 372 -1.96 -5.51 -16.66
CA ALA A 372 -2.47 -5.15 -17.99
C ALA A 372 -3.20 -3.79 -18.03
N CYS A 373 -2.76 -2.83 -17.21
CA CYS A 373 -3.30 -1.48 -17.18
C CYS A 373 -2.47 -0.56 -18.11
N ARG A 374 -3.15 0.22 -18.96
CA ARG A 374 -2.49 1.05 -19.96
C ARG A 374 -2.97 2.48 -19.95
N ARG A 375 -2.02 3.43 -20.05
CA ARG A 375 -2.27 4.85 -20.21
C ARG A 375 -3.20 5.46 -19.16
N GLY A 376 -3.28 4.87 -17.99
CA GLY A 376 -4.01 5.43 -16.86
C GLY A 376 -3.29 6.67 -16.30
N THR A 377 -4.05 7.63 -15.82
CA THR A 377 -3.53 8.83 -15.18
C THR A 377 -4.02 8.98 -13.75
N THR A 378 -3.13 9.42 -12.87
CA THR A 378 -3.45 9.79 -11.49
C THR A 378 -2.88 11.18 -11.26
N THR A 379 -3.74 12.19 -11.29
CA THR A 379 -3.30 13.59 -11.31
C THR A 379 -4.00 14.40 -10.23
N ASN A 380 -3.26 15.32 -9.60
CA ASN A 380 -3.77 16.22 -8.55
C ASN A 380 -4.39 15.49 -7.34
N CYS A 381 -4.09 14.20 -7.15
CA CYS A 381 -4.65 13.39 -6.08
C CYS A 381 -3.91 13.58 -4.75
N THR A 382 -4.58 13.26 -3.65
CA THR A 382 -4.00 13.25 -2.30
C THR A 382 -4.10 11.86 -1.70
N PHE A 383 -2.99 11.36 -1.15
CA PHE A 383 -2.89 10.09 -0.44
C PHE A 383 -2.44 10.36 0.99
N THR A 384 -3.26 10.03 1.98
CA THR A 384 -2.95 10.30 3.39
C THR A 384 -3.67 9.33 4.33
N ASP A 385 -3.11 9.10 5.49
CA ASP A 385 -3.62 8.13 6.47
C ASP A 385 -3.92 6.77 5.85
N ILE A 386 -2.87 6.19 5.25
CA ILE A 386 -2.89 4.88 4.59
C ILE A 386 -1.94 3.94 5.33
N ALA A 387 -2.44 2.78 5.70
CA ALA A 387 -1.66 1.80 6.45
C ALA A 387 -0.48 1.23 5.66
N MET A 388 -0.66 1.04 4.35
CA MET A 388 0.31 0.43 3.44
C MET A 388 0.73 1.40 2.31
N ASN A 389 0.97 0.90 1.10
CA ASN A 389 1.42 1.73 -0.02
C ASN A 389 0.37 2.75 -0.47
N GLY A 390 0.81 3.96 -0.84
CA GLY A 390 -0.10 4.96 -1.39
C GLY A 390 -0.58 4.59 -2.79
N TYR A 391 0.35 4.43 -3.73
CA TYR A 391 0.11 4.05 -5.13
C TYR A 391 0.94 2.82 -5.49
N VAL A 392 0.33 1.84 -6.13
CA VAL A 392 0.97 0.61 -6.58
C VAL A 392 0.73 0.40 -8.07
N CYS A 393 1.73 -0.08 -8.80
CA CYS A 393 1.59 -0.40 -10.22
C CYS A 393 2.44 -1.58 -10.65
N GLY A 394 1.87 -2.44 -11.48
CA GLY A 394 2.55 -3.55 -12.12
C GLY A 394 2.58 -4.84 -11.32
N SER A 395 3.13 -5.88 -11.91
CA SER A 395 3.33 -7.18 -11.29
C SER A 395 4.58 -7.19 -10.39
N PHE A 396 4.57 -8.03 -9.36
CA PHE A 396 5.72 -8.25 -8.46
C PHE A 396 6.12 -9.72 -8.46
N SER A 397 5.16 -10.63 -8.46
CA SER A 397 5.36 -12.06 -8.61
C SER A 397 4.11 -12.63 -9.25
N PRO A 398 4.07 -12.76 -10.59
CA PRO A 398 2.95 -13.41 -11.26
C PRO A 398 2.70 -14.81 -10.70
N GLU A 399 1.45 -15.25 -10.74
CA GLU A 399 1.07 -16.56 -10.23
C GLU A 399 1.96 -17.68 -10.80
N GLY A 400 2.51 -18.49 -9.90
CA GLY A 400 3.39 -19.61 -10.26
C GLY A 400 4.84 -19.22 -10.58
N LEU A 401 5.17 -17.94 -10.69
CA LEU A 401 6.55 -17.47 -10.91
C LEU A 401 7.22 -17.12 -9.56
N GLU A 402 8.41 -17.63 -9.37
CA GLU A 402 9.24 -17.30 -8.21
C GLU A 402 9.82 -15.88 -8.39
N THR A 403 9.84 -15.07 -7.33
CA THR A 403 10.09 -13.62 -7.40
C THR A 403 11.49 -13.23 -7.90
N HIS A 404 12.49 -14.10 -7.78
CA HIS A 404 13.85 -13.84 -8.28
C HIS A 404 14.05 -14.25 -9.75
N LEU A 405 13.05 -14.87 -10.36
CA LEU A 405 13.12 -15.21 -11.78
C LEU A 405 12.77 -13.97 -12.64
N PRO A 406 13.46 -13.78 -13.78
CA PRO A 406 13.14 -12.66 -14.67
C PRO A 406 11.73 -12.81 -15.23
N TYR A 407 10.97 -11.74 -15.15
CA TYR A 407 9.61 -11.68 -15.68
C TYR A 407 9.60 -11.07 -17.08
N GLN A 408 9.33 -11.92 -18.05
CA GLN A 408 9.04 -11.53 -19.44
C GLN A 408 7.78 -12.26 -19.88
N PRO A 409 6.60 -11.64 -19.81
CA PRO A 409 5.37 -12.29 -20.22
C PRO A 409 5.38 -12.56 -21.72
N SER A 410 4.85 -13.70 -22.14
CA SER A 410 4.68 -14.05 -23.56
C SER A 410 3.70 -13.11 -24.27
N ASP A 411 2.75 -12.58 -23.55
CA ASP A 411 1.83 -11.52 -23.99
C ASP A 411 2.17 -10.20 -23.27
N PHE A 412 2.81 -9.29 -24.00
CA PHE A 412 3.19 -7.98 -23.45
C PHE A 412 1.98 -7.14 -23.03
N ARG A 413 0.76 -7.52 -23.42
CA ARG A 413 -0.47 -6.88 -22.93
C ARG A 413 -0.68 -7.05 -21.44
N GLU A 414 -0.05 -8.04 -20.80
CA GLU A 414 -0.10 -8.24 -19.35
C GLU A 414 0.69 -7.17 -18.57
N VAL A 415 1.63 -6.47 -19.20
CA VAL A 415 2.44 -5.45 -18.56
C VAL A 415 1.64 -4.15 -18.39
N CYS A 416 1.72 -3.54 -17.22
CA CYS A 416 1.22 -2.19 -17.00
C CYS A 416 2.13 -1.19 -17.74
N THR A 417 1.55 -0.40 -18.66
CA THR A 417 2.34 0.47 -19.55
C THR A 417 1.78 1.90 -19.65
N GLY A 418 2.69 2.87 -19.75
CA GLY A 418 2.33 4.26 -20.00
C GLY A 418 1.48 4.90 -18.90
N GLN A 419 1.62 4.44 -17.67
CA GLN A 419 0.94 5.06 -16.51
C GLN A 419 1.56 6.42 -16.21
N HIS A 420 0.76 7.36 -15.74
CA HIS A 420 1.20 8.68 -15.39
C HIS A 420 0.70 9.11 -14.01
N VAL A 421 1.64 9.35 -13.07
CA VAL A 421 1.36 9.81 -11.72
C VAL A 421 1.98 11.19 -11.55
N SER A 422 1.14 12.22 -11.49
CA SER A 422 1.65 13.57 -11.46
C SER A 422 0.88 14.52 -10.55
N ASN A 423 1.61 15.49 -10.02
CA ASN A 423 1.01 16.56 -9.23
C ASN A 423 0.25 16.07 -7.99
N CYS A 424 0.60 14.88 -7.49
CA CYS A 424 -0.02 14.26 -6.35
C CYS A 424 0.71 14.59 -5.05
N HIS A 425 0.02 14.45 -3.92
CA HIS A 425 0.55 14.66 -2.59
C HIS A 425 0.41 13.37 -1.77
N PHE A 426 1.54 12.83 -1.30
CA PHE A 426 1.62 11.64 -0.47
C PHE A 426 2.20 12.01 0.89
N TYR A 427 1.45 11.83 1.97
CA TYR A 427 1.93 12.08 3.32
C TYR A 427 1.17 11.24 4.33
N ASN A 428 1.83 10.86 5.44
CA ASN A 428 1.25 9.97 6.43
C ASN A 428 0.69 8.68 5.80
N VAL A 429 1.36 8.18 4.76
CA VAL A 429 1.14 6.85 4.20
C VAL A 429 2.15 5.89 4.80
N THR A 430 1.92 4.56 4.69
CA THR A 430 2.77 3.52 5.30
C THR A 430 2.77 3.54 6.84
N ASN A 431 1.67 4.03 7.44
CA ASN A 431 1.65 4.35 8.88
C ASN A 431 1.35 3.15 9.80
N GLU A 432 1.11 1.94 9.23
CA GLU A 432 0.98 0.69 10.00
C GLU A 432 1.96 -0.39 9.52
N ASP A 433 2.12 -0.61 8.21
CA ASP A 433 3.19 -1.44 7.65
C ASP A 433 4.36 -0.55 7.21
N TRP A 434 5.36 -0.46 8.08
CA TRP A 434 6.46 0.48 7.92
C TRP A 434 7.41 0.14 6.77
N GLY A 435 7.40 -1.11 6.28
CA GLY A 435 8.18 -1.53 5.12
C GLY A 435 7.55 -1.17 3.77
N CYS A 436 6.37 -0.56 3.76
CA CYS A 436 5.71 -0.04 2.57
C CYS A 436 6.31 1.29 2.09
N VAL A 437 5.93 1.72 0.89
CA VAL A 437 6.46 2.91 0.21
C VAL A 437 5.34 3.81 -0.31
N ALA A 438 5.62 5.10 -0.53
CA ALA A 438 4.56 5.99 -1.02
C ALA A 438 4.13 5.63 -2.44
N ILE A 439 5.08 5.37 -3.35
CA ILE A 439 4.83 4.93 -4.72
C ILE A 439 5.66 3.67 -4.99
N CYS A 440 4.99 2.57 -5.30
CA CYS A 440 5.58 1.27 -5.61
C CYS A 440 5.26 0.87 -7.05
N ALA A 441 6.26 0.87 -7.93
CA ALA A 441 6.12 0.42 -9.31
C ALA A 441 7.00 -0.82 -9.53
N GLY A 442 6.40 -1.98 -9.74
CA GLY A 442 7.09 -3.25 -9.94
C GLY A 442 7.53 -3.44 -11.39
N TYR A 443 7.11 -4.56 -12.01
CA TYR A 443 7.35 -4.82 -13.43
C TYR A 443 6.46 -3.94 -14.31
N VAL A 444 6.95 -2.75 -14.67
CA VAL A 444 6.23 -1.74 -15.46
C VAL A 444 7.06 -1.26 -16.65
N SER A 445 6.41 -0.69 -17.67
CA SER A 445 7.09 -0.11 -18.83
C SER A 445 6.51 1.26 -19.17
N GLY A 446 7.37 2.27 -19.28
CA GLY A 446 6.97 3.63 -19.66
C GLY A 446 6.12 4.34 -18.61
N ILE A 447 6.25 4.01 -17.33
CA ILE A 447 5.61 4.80 -16.27
C ILE A 447 6.29 6.17 -16.15
N ASN A 448 5.49 7.21 -15.96
CA ASN A 448 5.96 8.56 -15.68
C ASN A 448 5.49 9.01 -14.30
N ILE A 449 6.42 9.24 -13.38
CA ILE A 449 6.18 9.70 -12.00
C ILE A 449 6.80 11.08 -11.88
N GLU A 450 5.98 12.14 -11.92
CA GLU A 450 6.53 13.49 -11.97
C GLU A 450 5.77 14.53 -11.13
N HIS A 451 6.51 15.52 -10.65
CA HIS A 451 5.96 16.65 -9.88
C HIS A 451 5.11 16.24 -8.66
N ASN A 452 5.43 15.09 -8.02
CA ASN A 452 4.75 14.68 -6.80
C ASN A 452 5.50 15.21 -5.57
N THR A 453 4.77 15.53 -4.51
CA THR A 453 5.32 15.84 -3.18
C THR A 453 5.08 14.65 -2.26
N ILE A 454 6.14 14.11 -1.67
CA ILE A 454 6.13 12.90 -0.83
C ILE A 454 6.84 13.23 0.49
N HIS A 455 6.16 13.07 1.63
CA HIS A 455 6.77 13.31 2.93
C HIS A 455 6.04 12.59 4.08
N ASP A 456 6.65 12.59 5.25
CA ASP A 456 6.13 11.98 6.46
C ASP A 456 5.74 10.51 6.21
N ILE A 457 6.73 9.71 5.79
CA ILE A 457 6.56 8.29 5.48
C ILE A 457 7.59 7.42 6.22
N SER A 458 7.22 6.17 6.46
CA SER A 458 7.99 5.26 7.30
C SER A 458 9.30 4.77 6.68
N TYR A 459 9.35 4.65 5.35
CA TYR A 459 10.45 4.01 4.62
C TYR A 459 10.87 4.80 3.36
N THR A 460 10.89 4.17 2.22
CA THR A 460 11.30 4.72 0.92
C THR A 460 10.19 5.55 0.26
N GLY A 461 10.54 6.65 -0.40
CA GLY A 461 9.59 7.50 -1.11
C GLY A 461 9.04 6.83 -2.37
N ILE A 462 9.91 6.53 -3.32
CA ILE A 462 9.59 5.88 -4.59
C ILE A 462 10.44 4.63 -4.74
N SER A 463 9.81 3.47 -4.92
CA SER A 463 10.45 2.22 -5.30
C SER A 463 10.07 1.88 -6.75
N LEU A 464 11.07 1.84 -7.64
CA LEU A 464 10.89 1.60 -9.07
C LEU A 464 11.64 0.35 -9.51
N GLY A 465 10.92 -0.60 -10.06
CA GLY A 465 11.44 -1.88 -10.53
C GLY A 465 11.29 -3.00 -9.52
N TRP A 466 11.52 -4.22 -10.00
CA TRP A 466 11.39 -5.45 -9.23
C TRP A 466 12.31 -6.54 -9.73
N GLY A 467 12.58 -7.53 -8.87
CA GLY A 467 13.49 -8.62 -9.15
C GLY A 467 14.96 -8.26 -8.87
N TRP A 468 15.68 -9.19 -8.26
CA TRP A 468 17.08 -9.03 -7.82
C TRP A 468 18.05 -9.66 -8.82
N ASN A 469 17.88 -9.33 -10.12
CA ASN A 469 18.72 -9.91 -11.18
C ASN A 469 18.99 -8.90 -12.31
N ARG A 470 20.02 -9.19 -13.11
CA ARG A 470 20.51 -8.33 -14.19
C ARG A 470 19.91 -8.67 -15.55
N ASP A 471 19.04 -9.69 -15.61
CA ASP A 471 18.49 -10.15 -16.86
C ASP A 471 17.52 -9.13 -17.44
N LEU A 472 17.34 -9.19 -18.74
CA LEU A 472 16.30 -8.41 -19.40
C LEU A 472 14.93 -8.92 -18.94
N VAL A 473 14.11 -7.97 -18.53
CA VAL A 473 12.72 -8.16 -18.12
C VAL A 473 11.83 -7.20 -18.91
N CYS A 474 10.54 -7.18 -18.63
CA CYS A 474 9.62 -6.27 -19.34
C CYS A 474 9.77 -4.79 -18.96
N MET A 475 10.59 -4.45 -17.97
CA MET A 475 10.78 -3.06 -17.51
C MET A 475 11.65 -2.25 -18.47
N LYS A 476 11.17 -1.08 -18.88
CA LYS A 476 11.93 -0.14 -19.72
C LYS A 476 11.26 1.23 -19.78
N ASP A 477 12.02 2.22 -20.25
CA ASP A 477 11.54 3.57 -20.62
C ASP A 477 10.76 4.27 -19.50
N ASN A 478 11.07 3.97 -18.22
CA ASN A 478 10.44 4.58 -17.07
C ASN A 478 11.03 5.96 -16.76
N LYS A 479 10.24 6.85 -16.18
CA LYS A 479 10.67 8.20 -15.84
C LYS A 479 10.24 8.58 -14.44
N VAL A 480 11.20 9.03 -13.62
CA VAL A 480 10.97 9.66 -12.31
C VAL A 480 11.55 11.08 -12.36
N HIS A 481 10.69 12.09 -12.42
CA HIS A 481 11.13 13.44 -12.76
C HIS A 481 10.53 14.51 -11.84
N ALA A 482 11.39 15.43 -11.38
CA ALA A 482 10.98 16.62 -10.66
C ALA A 482 10.04 16.37 -9.45
N ASN A 483 10.22 15.26 -8.74
CA ASN A 483 9.51 14.99 -7.50
C ASN A 483 10.25 15.63 -6.31
N LEU A 484 9.50 16.04 -5.27
CA LEU A 484 10.02 16.51 -3.99
C LEU A 484 9.77 15.45 -2.92
N ILE A 485 10.84 14.93 -2.33
CA ILE A 485 10.78 13.88 -1.30
C ILE A 485 11.55 14.35 -0.06
N TYR A 486 10.88 14.37 1.10
CA TYR A 486 11.50 14.79 2.35
C TYR A 486 10.83 14.14 3.56
N ASN A 487 11.51 14.15 4.70
CA ASN A 487 11.04 13.56 5.96
C ASN A 487 10.56 12.11 5.79
N TYR A 488 11.39 11.29 5.14
CA TYR A 488 11.17 9.86 4.91
C TYR A 488 12.03 9.02 5.85
N ALA A 489 11.88 7.69 5.84
CA ALA A 489 12.53 6.77 6.76
C ALA A 489 12.26 7.08 8.24
N GLN A 490 11.00 7.38 8.58
CA GLN A 490 10.62 7.69 9.95
C GLN A 490 10.74 6.48 10.89
N HIS A 491 10.60 5.26 10.35
CA HIS A 491 10.58 4.04 11.14
C HIS A 491 11.52 2.94 10.60
N MET A 492 12.07 3.08 9.40
CA MET A 492 12.87 2.05 8.75
C MET A 492 14.26 2.57 8.38
N TYR A 493 15.12 1.66 7.97
CA TYR A 493 16.45 1.92 7.41
C TYR A 493 16.65 1.07 6.15
N ASP A 494 17.86 1.00 5.58
CA ASP A 494 18.13 0.36 4.29
C ASP A 494 17.23 0.91 3.19
N CYS A 495 17.22 2.23 3.07
CA CYS A 495 16.22 2.98 2.31
C CYS A 495 16.82 4.18 1.57
N ALA A 496 16.02 4.72 0.66
CA ALA A 496 16.32 5.99 -0.02
C ALA A 496 15.03 6.78 -0.32
N GLY A 497 15.19 8.06 -0.68
CA GLY A 497 14.08 8.79 -1.26
C GLY A 497 13.61 8.16 -2.58
N ILE A 498 14.57 7.73 -3.43
CA ILE A 498 14.31 6.98 -4.66
C ILE A 498 15.19 5.73 -4.68
N TYR A 499 14.56 4.59 -4.84
CA TYR A 499 15.16 3.25 -4.82
C TYR A 499 14.82 2.49 -6.10
N THR A 500 15.75 1.72 -6.65
CA THR A 500 15.53 0.93 -7.87
C THR A 500 15.98 -0.51 -7.74
N LEU A 501 15.34 -1.41 -8.49
CA LEU A 501 15.68 -2.82 -8.64
C LEU A 501 15.63 -3.26 -10.11
N GLY A 502 16.49 -4.21 -10.46
CA GLY A 502 16.44 -4.94 -11.73
C GLY A 502 16.84 -4.12 -12.96
N ASN A 503 16.79 -4.76 -14.11
CA ASN A 503 17.25 -4.18 -15.37
C ASN A 503 16.14 -3.37 -16.06
N GLN A 504 16.40 -2.08 -16.34
CA GLN A 504 15.41 -1.12 -16.82
C GLN A 504 15.96 -0.23 -17.95
N PRO A 505 16.19 -0.77 -19.16
CA PRO A 505 16.74 0.03 -20.26
C PRO A 505 15.89 1.28 -20.55
N GLY A 506 16.58 2.41 -20.77
CA GLY A 506 15.94 3.69 -21.10
C GLY A 506 15.28 4.40 -19.92
N THR A 507 15.38 3.87 -18.70
CA THR A 507 14.85 4.51 -17.50
C THR A 507 15.69 5.73 -17.11
N VAL A 508 15.02 6.85 -16.82
CA VAL A 508 15.65 8.13 -16.43
C VAL A 508 15.06 8.63 -15.12
N ILE A 509 15.94 8.90 -14.17
CA ILE A 509 15.59 9.50 -12.86
C ILE A 509 16.30 10.85 -12.78
N SER A 510 15.53 11.97 -12.87
CA SER A 510 16.12 13.28 -13.06
C SER A 510 15.35 14.42 -12.40
N GLU A 511 16.08 15.48 -12.07
CA GLU A 511 15.56 16.74 -11.52
C GLU A 511 14.72 16.58 -10.24
N ASN A 512 14.86 15.45 -9.54
CA ASN A 512 14.20 15.25 -8.26
C ASN A 512 14.95 15.99 -7.14
N VAL A 513 14.21 16.38 -6.11
CA VAL A 513 14.74 16.95 -4.88
C VAL A 513 14.49 15.96 -3.73
N VAL A 514 15.56 15.44 -3.13
CA VAL A 514 15.48 14.50 -2.02
C VAL A 514 16.27 15.04 -0.83
N ARG A 515 15.62 15.19 0.33
CA ARG A 515 16.19 15.80 1.54
C ARG A 515 15.55 15.33 2.83
N ASP A 516 16.06 15.79 3.95
CA ASP A 516 15.48 15.67 5.30
C ASP A 516 15.02 14.24 5.66
N ILE A 517 15.98 13.37 5.94
CA ILE A 517 15.72 12.01 6.40
C ILE A 517 15.53 11.96 7.93
N ALA A 518 14.59 11.14 8.42
CA ALA A 518 14.24 11.09 9.83
C ALA A 518 15.26 10.35 10.72
N LYS A 519 15.80 9.20 10.34
CA LYS A 519 16.84 8.42 11.05
C LYS A 519 16.41 7.94 12.45
N PRO A 520 15.47 7.03 12.59
CA PRO A 520 15.08 6.51 13.90
C PRO A 520 16.25 5.77 14.56
N SER A 521 16.43 5.93 15.87
CA SER A 521 17.57 5.37 16.60
C SER A 521 17.42 3.89 16.94
N TYR A 522 16.19 3.39 16.97
CA TYR A 522 15.88 2.01 17.35
C TYR A 522 16.13 0.98 16.25
N VAL A 523 16.31 1.39 15.00
CA VAL A 523 16.58 0.47 13.89
C VAL A 523 17.93 -0.23 14.02
N HIS A 524 18.12 -1.33 13.29
CA HIS A 524 19.35 -2.11 13.36
C HIS A 524 20.59 -1.32 12.96
N ASP A 525 20.52 -0.57 11.86
CA ASP A 525 21.61 0.32 11.41
C ASP A 525 21.09 1.72 11.07
N PRO A 526 21.10 2.66 12.04
CA PRO A 526 20.61 4.03 11.84
C PRO A 526 21.39 4.86 10.81
N ASN A 527 22.52 4.34 10.31
CA ASN A 527 23.36 5.02 9.32
C ASN A 527 23.20 4.48 7.90
N HIS A 528 22.50 3.36 7.74
CA HIS A 528 22.28 2.73 6.45
C HIS A 528 21.02 3.28 5.76
N TRP A 529 21.13 4.50 5.26
CA TRP A 529 20.11 5.24 4.52
C TRP A 529 20.76 6.12 3.46
N PHE A 530 20.05 6.41 2.39
CA PHE A 530 20.58 7.10 1.23
C PHE A 530 19.55 8.08 0.66
N TYR A 531 20.01 9.06 -0.16
CA TYR A 531 19.11 9.90 -0.94
C TYR A 531 18.66 9.18 -2.21
N LEU A 532 19.61 8.54 -2.90
CA LEU A 532 19.37 7.74 -4.10
C LEU A 532 20.04 6.38 -3.93
N TYR A 533 19.36 5.31 -4.34
CA TYR A 533 19.84 3.95 -4.15
C TYR A 533 19.47 3.09 -5.37
N THR A 534 20.49 2.64 -6.11
CA THR A 534 20.33 1.58 -7.11
C THR A 534 20.79 0.28 -6.48
N ASP A 535 19.84 -0.64 -6.27
CA ASP A 535 20.07 -1.91 -5.61
C ASP A 535 20.18 -3.06 -6.61
N GLU A 536 20.18 -4.29 -6.12
CA GLU A 536 20.53 -5.51 -6.85
C GLU A 536 19.89 -5.61 -8.23
N GLY A 537 20.73 -5.88 -9.22
CA GLY A 537 20.32 -6.02 -10.61
C GLY A 537 20.03 -4.72 -11.34
N SER A 538 19.93 -3.56 -10.66
CA SER A 538 19.71 -2.27 -11.33
C SER A 538 20.72 -2.06 -12.46
N SER A 539 20.22 -1.94 -13.70
CA SER A 539 21.02 -1.86 -14.92
C SER A 539 20.38 -0.93 -15.94
N ASN A 540 21.20 -0.28 -16.77
CA ASN A 540 20.73 0.58 -17.86
C ASN A 540 19.87 1.77 -17.40
N ILE A 541 20.13 2.31 -16.22
CA ILE A 541 19.39 3.44 -15.61
C ILE A 541 20.26 4.69 -15.66
N THR A 542 19.66 5.81 -16.03
CA THR A 542 20.31 7.13 -15.96
C THR A 542 19.78 7.91 -14.76
N MET A 543 20.69 8.21 -13.82
CA MET A 543 20.47 9.11 -12.67
C MET A 543 21.14 10.44 -12.96
N LYS A 544 20.38 11.54 -13.17
CA LYS A 544 20.99 12.82 -13.52
C LYS A 544 20.25 14.03 -12.94
N ASP A 545 21.02 15.07 -12.63
CA ASP A 545 20.50 16.36 -12.21
C ASP A 545 19.57 16.31 -10.98
N ASN A 546 19.72 15.31 -10.11
CA ASN A 546 18.94 15.20 -8.88
C ASN A 546 19.60 16.03 -7.77
N TRP A 547 18.87 16.93 -7.14
CA TRP A 547 19.37 17.70 -6.01
C TRP A 547 19.23 16.93 -4.68
N THR A 548 20.33 16.81 -3.96
CA THR A 548 20.42 16.23 -2.62
C THR A 548 21.40 17.06 -1.76
N PRO A 549 21.23 17.12 -0.43
CA PRO A 549 22.11 17.92 0.43
C PRO A 549 23.56 17.40 0.48
N SER A 550 23.80 16.14 0.14
CA SER A 550 25.10 15.51 0.00
C SER A 550 25.04 14.32 -0.96
N GLU A 551 26.20 13.80 -1.35
CA GLU A 551 26.30 12.66 -2.27
C GLU A 551 26.26 11.30 -1.50
N LYS A 552 25.36 11.18 -0.53
CA LYS A 552 25.16 9.91 0.16
C LYS A 552 24.22 9.03 -0.66
N TYR A 553 24.83 8.23 -1.55
CA TYR A 553 24.17 7.30 -2.47
C TYR A 553 24.68 5.88 -2.24
N LEU A 554 23.87 4.90 -2.67
CA LEU A 554 24.30 3.50 -2.68
C LEU A 554 24.09 2.90 -4.08
N GLN A 555 25.11 2.18 -4.54
CA GLN A 555 25.09 1.33 -5.72
C GLN A 555 25.44 -0.08 -5.27
N ASN A 556 24.43 -0.89 -4.97
CA ASN A 556 24.62 -2.22 -4.39
C ASN A 556 24.35 -3.31 -5.43
N ALA A 557 25.34 -4.17 -5.68
CA ALA A 557 25.23 -5.32 -6.58
C ALA A 557 24.56 -5.01 -7.93
N ASN A 558 24.82 -3.82 -8.48
CA ASN A 558 24.26 -3.34 -9.74
C ASN A 558 24.69 -4.22 -10.92
N GLY A 559 23.91 -4.19 -11.97
CA GLY A 559 24.28 -4.63 -13.31
C GLY A 559 25.00 -3.54 -14.10
N PRO A 560 25.23 -3.76 -15.40
CA PRO A 560 25.97 -2.83 -16.26
C PRO A 560 25.17 -1.57 -16.63
N ASP A 561 25.91 -0.62 -17.19
CA ASP A 561 25.41 0.52 -17.96
C ASP A 561 24.49 1.50 -17.21
N ASN A 562 24.66 1.59 -15.88
CA ASN A 562 24.08 2.68 -15.10
C ASN A 562 24.92 3.95 -15.25
N THR A 563 24.25 5.09 -15.52
CA THR A 563 24.91 6.40 -15.66
C THR A 563 24.52 7.29 -14.49
N TRP A 564 25.51 7.92 -13.86
CA TRP A 564 25.33 8.89 -12.77
C TRP A 564 25.97 10.21 -13.15
N GLU A 565 25.16 11.25 -13.40
CA GLU A 565 25.61 12.53 -13.88
C GLU A 565 25.01 13.67 -13.05
N ASN A 566 25.85 14.58 -12.57
CA ASN A 566 25.44 15.84 -11.93
C ASN A 566 24.36 15.65 -10.85
N ASN A 567 24.53 14.68 -9.91
CA ASN A 567 23.66 14.52 -8.77
C ASN A 567 24.34 15.12 -7.53
N GLY A 568 23.59 15.85 -6.68
CA GLY A 568 24.14 16.38 -5.43
C GLY A 568 23.86 17.86 -5.18
N PRO A 569 24.55 18.47 -4.21
CA PRO A 569 24.31 19.85 -3.80
C PRO A 569 24.66 20.89 -4.86
N GLN A 570 25.49 20.52 -5.87
CA GLN A 570 25.88 21.38 -6.98
C GLN A 570 24.79 21.59 -8.03
N VAL A 571 23.73 20.79 -8.00
CA VAL A 571 22.59 20.92 -8.91
C VAL A 571 21.90 22.26 -8.69
N GLY A 572 21.56 22.95 -9.78
CA GLY A 572 21.11 24.35 -9.75
C GLY A 572 19.79 24.56 -9.01
N ASP A 573 19.64 25.74 -8.39
CA ASP A 573 18.44 26.08 -7.58
C ASP A 573 17.13 26.07 -8.35
N SER A 574 17.17 26.25 -9.68
CA SER A 574 15.97 26.15 -10.53
C SER A 574 15.27 24.79 -10.42
N ILE A 575 16.02 23.70 -10.18
CA ILE A 575 15.46 22.36 -9.98
C ILE A 575 14.74 22.30 -8.63
N LYS A 576 15.33 22.85 -7.56
CA LYS A 576 14.69 22.93 -6.24
C LYS A 576 13.36 23.67 -6.25
N GLN A 577 13.22 24.69 -7.09
CA GLN A 577 12.00 25.49 -7.20
C GLN A 577 10.91 24.82 -8.04
N LYS A 578 11.29 23.91 -8.94
CA LYS A 578 10.37 23.25 -9.88
C LYS A 578 9.90 21.89 -9.38
N ALA A 579 10.64 21.24 -8.48
CA ALA A 579 10.30 19.92 -7.96
C ALA A 579 9.09 19.97 -7.03
N GLY A 580 8.30 18.89 -7.06
CA GLY A 580 7.11 18.74 -6.26
C GLY A 580 5.83 19.18 -6.95
N LYS A 581 4.73 19.09 -6.21
CA LYS A 581 3.38 19.45 -6.68
C LYS A 581 3.31 20.92 -7.08
N ARG A 582 2.68 21.18 -8.21
CA ARG A 582 2.47 22.52 -8.81
C ARG A 582 1.11 23.11 -8.46
#